data_da9ca7ad759263107f191c3e4befeb17
#
_entry.id   da9ca7ad759263107f191c3e4befeb17
#
_cell.length_a   1.000
_cell.length_b   1.000
_cell.length_c   1.000
_cell.angle_alpha   90.00
_cell.angle_beta   90.00
_cell.angle_gamma   90.00
#
_symmetry.space_group_name_H-M   'P 1'
#
loop_
_entity.id
_entity.type
_entity.pdbx_description
1 polymer ?
#
loop_
_entity_poly.entity_id
_entity_poly.type
_entity_poly.pdbx_seq_one_letter_code
_entity_poly.pdbx_strand_id
1 'polypeptide(L)'
;MRSYFVCVRIRQGPVAVESRRPPLRHNSLASPGDLWYNRAIKGANTLGAKSGIKLAAKNPKAYHEYFIVEKFEAGVELLGTEVKSIRAGKLSLKEAWCSIQNGQVFVKQMHISPYEQGSFSNGDPLRPRRLLLHKKEIHYLETKVAQAGYALVPLSVYFKNSRVKVEIALAKGKKLHDKRAVAAEKDAKRQMDRAMKERNQY
;
A
#
# COMPACT_ATOMS: atom_id res chain seq x y z
N MET A 1 44.79 36.99 -3.59
CA MET A 1 45.48 35.68 -3.46
C MET A 1 44.81 34.66 -4.35
N ARG A 2 45.57 33.89 -5.08
CA ARG A 2 45.26 33.24 -6.37
C ARG A 2 44.22 32.10 -6.27
N SER A 3 43.19 32.18 -7.13
CA SER A 3 42.28 31.11 -7.48
C SER A 3 42.97 30.14 -8.44
N TYR A 4 42.91 28.84 -8.15
CA TYR A 4 43.27 27.81 -9.11
C TYR A 4 41.99 27.13 -9.61
N PHE A 5 41.64 27.45 -10.86
CA PHE A 5 40.68 26.70 -11.66
C PHE A 5 41.39 25.47 -12.24
N VAL A 6 40.93 24.28 -11.91
CA VAL A 6 41.34 23.05 -12.59
C VAL A 6 40.22 22.66 -13.57
N CYS A 7 40.50 22.86 -14.85
CA CYS A 7 39.65 22.49 -15.97
C CYS A 7 39.95 21.03 -16.34
N VAL A 8 39.02 20.10 -16.06
CA VAL A 8 39.12 18.72 -16.54
C VAL A 8 38.39 18.59 -17.87
N ARG A 9 39.20 18.38 -18.92
CA ARG A 9 38.78 18.20 -20.30
C ARG A 9 38.33 16.76 -20.52
N ILE A 10 37.03 16.54 -20.73
CA ILE A 10 36.48 15.25 -21.10
C ILE A 10 36.58 15.07 -22.62
N ARG A 11 37.38 14.12 -23.07
CA ARG A 11 37.46 13.68 -24.49
C ARG A 11 36.20 12.89 -24.84
N GLN A 12 35.45 13.37 -25.82
CA GLN A 12 34.42 12.59 -26.51
C GLN A 12 35.07 11.77 -27.62
N GLY A 13 34.90 10.45 -27.58
CA GLY A 13 35.17 9.53 -28.67
C GLY A 13 33.86 9.15 -29.36
N PRO A 14 33.85 8.97 -30.70
CA PRO A 14 32.63 8.63 -31.43
C PRO A 14 32.29 7.16 -31.28
N VAL A 15 31.06 6.87 -30.85
CA VAL A 15 30.49 5.52 -30.88
C VAL A 15 29.64 5.39 -32.13
N ALA A 16 30.10 4.54 -33.06
CA ALA A 16 29.36 4.15 -34.24
C ALA A 16 28.15 3.32 -33.86
N VAL A 17 26.96 3.78 -34.23
CA VAL A 17 25.70 3.01 -34.11
C VAL A 17 25.50 2.21 -35.37
N GLU A 18 25.79 0.93 -35.31
CA GLU A 18 25.45 -0.02 -36.36
C GLU A 18 24.11 -0.68 -36.06
N SER A 19 23.07 -0.25 -36.76
CA SER A 19 21.71 -0.77 -36.68
C SER A 19 21.65 -2.14 -37.43
N ARG A 20 21.59 -3.24 -36.69
CA ARG A 20 21.19 -4.54 -37.25
C ARG A 20 19.84 -4.96 -36.64
N ARG A 21 18.78 -4.85 -37.45
CA ARG A 21 17.49 -5.49 -37.18
C ARG A 21 17.59 -6.97 -37.36
N PRO A 22 17.16 -7.83 -36.40
CA PRO A 22 17.07 -9.27 -36.67
C PRO A 22 15.81 -9.57 -37.52
N PRO A 23 15.85 -10.61 -38.39
CA PRO A 23 14.73 -10.95 -39.25
C PRO A 23 13.58 -11.57 -38.48
N LEU A 24 12.36 -11.24 -38.89
CA LEU A 24 11.11 -11.85 -38.46
C LEU A 24 11.12 -13.34 -38.80
N ARG A 25 11.16 -14.21 -37.81
CA ARG A 25 10.91 -15.64 -37.99
C ARG A 25 9.43 -15.94 -37.69
N HIS A 26 8.78 -16.47 -38.71
CA HIS A 26 7.46 -17.08 -38.68
C HIS A 26 7.39 -18.26 -37.71
N ASN A 27 6.20 -18.40 -37.09
CA ASN A 27 5.59 -19.61 -36.51
C ASN A 27 6.50 -20.79 -36.24
N SER A 28 6.76 -21.06 -34.99
CA SER A 28 7.02 -22.39 -34.50
C SER A 28 6.14 -22.68 -33.28
N LEU A 29 5.50 -23.83 -33.33
CA LEU A 29 4.64 -24.44 -32.32
C LEU A 29 5.18 -24.22 -30.90
N ALA A 30 4.27 -23.81 -30.00
CA ALA A 30 4.54 -23.61 -28.58
C ALA A 30 5.26 -24.84 -27.99
N SER A 31 6.41 -24.62 -27.37
CA SER A 31 7.14 -25.69 -26.72
C SER A 31 6.41 -26.17 -25.45
N PRO A 32 6.62 -27.43 -25.01
CA PRO A 32 5.99 -27.95 -23.80
C PRO A 32 6.23 -27.09 -22.53
N GLY A 33 7.29 -26.27 -22.52
CA GLY A 33 7.60 -25.33 -21.44
C GLY A 33 6.61 -24.17 -21.32
N ASP A 34 6.05 -23.70 -22.44
CA ASP A 34 5.13 -22.55 -22.43
C ASP A 34 3.75 -22.92 -21.85
N LEU A 35 3.34 -24.17 -21.95
CA LEU A 35 2.12 -24.71 -21.32
C LEU A 35 2.22 -24.74 -19.80
N TRP A 36 3.40 -25.02 -19.26
CA TRP A 36 3.65 -25.00 -17.82
C TRP A 36 3.66 -23.58 -17.25
N TYR A 37 4.25 -22.62 -17.95
CA TYR A 37 4.32 -21.24 -17.55
C TYR A 37 2.92 -20.59 -17.51
N ASN A 38 2.10 -20.80 -18.52
CA ASN A 38 0.73 -20.28 -18.59
C ASN A 38 -0.23 -20.97 -17.60
N ARG A 39 0.02 -22.24 -17.23
CA ARG A 39 -0.74 -22.94 -16.19
C ARG A 39 -0.39 -22.43 -14.79
N ALA A 40 0.88 -22.06 -14.55
CA ALA A 40 1.32 -21.45 -13.30
C ALA A 40 0.68 -20.07 -13.03
N ILE A 41 0.48 -19.26 -14.09
CA ILE A 41 -0.14 -17.92 -13.95
C ILE A 41 -1.64 -18.02 -13.69
N LYS A 42 -2.36 -19.00 -14.25
CA LYS A 42 -3.80 -19.20 -13.99
C LYS A 42 -4.10 -19.77 -12.60
N GLY A 43 -3.12 -20.42 -11.95
CA GLY A 43 -3.25 -20.94 -10.57
C GLY A 43 -2.91 -19.94 -9.47
N ALA A 44 -2.40 -18.77 -9.78
CA ALA A 44 -1.89 -17.82 -8.79
C ALA A 44 -2.98 -16.97 -8.09
N ASN A 45 -4.25 -17.07 -8.49
CA ASN A 45 -5.34 -16.28 -7.90
C ASN A 45 -6.01 -16.92 -6.68
N THR A 46 -5.56 -18.11 -6.21
CA THR A 46 -6.09 -18.78 -5.03
C THR A 46 -5.06 -19.01 -3.91
N LEU A 47 -3.90 -18.35 -3.97
CA LEU A 47 -2.86 -18.47 -2.95
C LEU A 47 -2.93 -17.36 -1.90
N GLY A 48 -4.09 -17.19 -1.24
CA GLY A 48 -4.22 -16.39 -0.03
C GLY A 48 -3.57 -17.02 1.23
N ALA A 49 -2.78 -18.10 1.13
CA ALA A 49 -2.44 -18.90 2.30
C ALA A 49 -0.95 -19.21 2.54
N LYS A 50 0.01 -18.60 1.83
CA LYS A 50 1.45 -18.94 2.01
C LYS A 50 2.42 -17.78 2.26
N SER A 51 1.99 -16.54 2.27
CA SER A 51 2.74 -15.48 2.94
C SER A 51 2.25 -15.43 4.38
N GLY A 52 3.12 -15.50 5.38
CA GLY A 52 2.77 -15.42 6.80
C GLY A 52 2.16 -14.08 7.24
N ILE A 53 1.32 -13.51 6.38
CA ILE A 53 0.60 -12.24 6.54
C ILE A 53 -0.82 -12.55 6.98
N LYS A 54 -1.14 -12.19 8.24
CA LYS A 54 -2.50 -12.27 8.78
C LYS A 54 -3.09 -10.86 8.86
N LEU A 55 -4.12 -10.59 8.08
CA LEU A 55 -4.84 -9.32 8.12
C LEU A 55 -5.57 -9.16 9.46
N ALA A 56 -5.39 -8.02 10.15
CA ALA A 56 -6.08 -7.69 11.38
C ALA A 56 -7.27 -6.74 11.15
N ALA A 57 -7.07 -5.67 10.36
CA ALA A 57 -8.14 -4.73 10.01
C ALA A 57 -7.90 -4.07 8.65
N LYS A 58 -8.99 -3.65 7.99
CA LYS A 58 -8.99 -2.83 6.77
C LYS A 58 -9.78 -1.55 6.98
N ASN A 59 -9.43 -0.51 6.23
CA ASN A 59 -10.17 0.74 6.15
C ASN A 59 -10.84 0.89 4.78
N PRO A 60 -12.05 0.34 4.57
CA PRO A 60 -12.74 0.47 3.28
C PRO A 60 -13.17 1.92 2.98
N LYS A 61 -13.38 2.75 4.03
CA LYS A 61 -13.73 4.17 3.92
C LYS A 61 -12.65 4.96 3.19
N ALA A 62 -11.37 4.65 3.45
CA ALA A 62 -10.24 5.29 2.79
C ALA A 62 -10.29 5.11 1.26
N TYR A 63 -10.61 3.92 0.77
CA TYR A 63 -10.73 3.65 -0.68
C TYR A 63 -11.95 4.34 -1.31
N HIS A 64 -13.00 4.58 -0.53
CA HIS A 64 -14.18 5.29 -0.99
C HIS A 64 -13.93 6.81 -1.09
N GLU A 65 -13.24 7.38 -0.12
CA GLU A 65 -13.08 8.83 0.03
C GLU A 65 -11.85 9.40 -0.68
N TYR A 66 -10.83 8.57 -0.92
CA TYR A 66 -9.55 9.02 -1.43
C TYR A 66 -9.11 8.26 -2.68
N PHE A 67 -8.40 8.95 -3.57
CA PHE A 67 -7.55 8.33 -4.58
C PHE A 67 -6.22 7.96 -3.96
N ILE A 68 -5.86 6.69 -3.98
CA ILE A 68 -4.58 6.19 -3.46
C ILE A 68 -3.51 6.45 -4.51
N VAL A 69 -2.52 7.26 -4.17
CA VAL A 69 -1.40 7.60 -5.07
C VAL A 69 -0.26 6.61 -4.86
N GLU A 70 0.16 6.41 -3.60
CA GLU A 70 1.28 5.57 -3.25
C GLU A 70 1.06 4.91 -1.89
N LYS A 71 1.65 3.73 -1.68
CA LYS A 71 1.50 2.94 -0.44
C LYS A 71 2.85 2.70 0.20
N PHE A 72 2.88 2.76 1.53
CA PHE A 72 4.07 2.52 2.35
C PHE A 72 3.76 1.50 3.44
N GLU A 73 4.71 0.60 3.72
CA GLU A 73 4.64 -0.34 4.84
C GLU A 73 5.39 0.24 6.03
N ALA A 74 4.68 0.54 7.11
CA ALA A 74 5.26 1.06 8.34
C ALA A 74 5.23 0.02 9.47
N GLY A 75 6.24 0.02 10.34
CA GLY A 75 6.12 -0.55 11.66
C GLY A 75 5.26 0.35 12.56
N VAL A 76 4.80 -0.14 13.69
CA VAL A 76 4.05 0.64 14.67
C VAL A 76 4.52 0.35 16.09
N GLU A 77 4.64 1.39 16.90
CA GLU A 77 5.00 1.30 18.31
C GLU A 77 3.74 1.03 19.15
N LEU A 78 3.68 -0.16 19.75
CA LEU A 78 2.52 -0.67 20.50
C LEU A 78 2.92 -1.14 21.89
N LEU A 79 1.98 -1.05 22.81
CA LEU A 79 2.04 -1.70 24.11
C LEU A 79 1.73 -3.20 23.97
N GLY A 80 2.20 -4.03 24.88
CA GLY A 80 1.96 -5.47 24.87
C GLY A 80 0.47 -5.84 24.92
N THR A 81 -0.35 -5.09 25.68
CA THR A 81 -1.80 -5.22 25.76
C THR A 81 -2.48 -4.90 24.44
N GLU A 82 -2.03 -3.86 23.73
CA GLU A 82 -2.55 -3.49 22.41
C GLU A 82 -2.29 -4.59 21.36
N VAL A 83 -1.09 -5.19 21.37
CA VAL A 83 -0.77 -6.31 20.46
C VAL A 83 -1.69 -7.50 20.70
N LYS A 84 -2.03 -7.81 21.97
CA LYS A 84 -2.96 -8.86 22.32
C LYS A 84 -4.37 -8.56 21.81
N SER A 85 -4.85 -7.32 21.97
CA SER A 85 -6.15 -6.85 21.45
C SER A 85 -6.20 -6.90 19.92
N ILE A 86 -5.14 -6.51 19.21
CA ILE A 86 -5.07 -6.61 17.76
C ILE A 86 -5.12 -8.08 17.29
N ARG A 87 -4.45 -8.99 18.01
CA ARG A 87 -4.54 -10.45 17.72
C ARG A 87 -5.95 -10.99 17.89
N ALA A 88 -6.72 -10.44 18.83
CA ALA A 88 -8.14 -10.76 19.06
C ALA A 88 -9.06 -10.06 18.04
N GLY A 89 -8.52 -9.27 17.10
CA GLY A 89 -9.32 -8.56 16.09
C GLY A 89 -10.04 -7.30 16.60
N LYS A 90 -9.74 -6.85 17.83
CA LYS A 90 -10.39 -5.70 18.48
C LYS A 90 -9.73 -4.36 18.08
N LEU A 91 -9.71 -4.06 16.75
CA LEU A 91 -9.09 -2.89 16.15
C LEU A 91 -10.02 -2.24 15.13
N SER A 92 -10.15 -0.91 15.15
CA SER A 92 -10.88 -0.11 14.17
C SER A 92 -10.03 1.01 13.58
N LEU A 93 -10.07 1.14 12.24
CA LEU A 93 -9.37 2.18 11.48
C LEU A 93 -10.34 3.22 10.89
N LYS A 94 -11.63 3.19 11.22
CA LYS A 94 -12.67 3.98 10.54
C LYS A 94 -12.39 5.47 10.51
N GLU A 95 -11.91 6.02 11.62
CA GLU A 95 -11.64 7.46 11.79
C GLU A 95 -10.12 7.75 11.87
N ALA A 96 -9.29 6.74 11.59
CA ALA A 96 -7.85 6.87 11.73
C ALA A 96 -7.24 7.69 10.58
N TRP A 97 -6.30 8.54 10.93
CA TRP A 97 -5.51 9.34 10.00
C TRP A 97 -4.07 9.45 10.49
N CYS A 98 -3.14 9.81 9.59
CA CYS A 98 -1.73 9.95 9.94
C CYS A 98 -1.31 11.43 9.90
N SER A 99 -0.44 11.82 10.84
CA SER A 99 0.18 13.15 10.89
C SER A 99 1.69 13.03 10.98
N ILE A 100 2.40 13.98 10.39
CA ILE A 100 3.84 14.13 10.52
C ILE A 100 4.10 15.26 11.50
N GLN A 101 4.89 14.99 12.54
CA GLN A 101 5.27 15.95 13.57
C GLN A 101 6.74 15.71 13.94
N ASN A 102 7.56 16.77 13.91
CA ASN A 102 8.98 16.71 14.28
C ASN A 102 9.76 15.58 13.58
N GLY A 103 9.53 15.39 12.27
CA GLY A 103 10.19 14.33 11.50
C GLY A 103 9.79 12.90 11.90
N GLN A 104 8.64 12.73 12.55
CA GLN A 104 8.06 11.44 12.92
C GLN A 104 6.62 11.35 12.42
N VAL A 105 6.20 10.16 12.05
CA VAL A 105 4.83 9.90 11.62
C VAL A 105 4.05 9.26 12.74
N PHE A 106 2.86 9.77 13.01
CA PHE A 106 1.93 9.26 14.01
C PHE A 106 0.60 8.88 13.37
N VAL A 107 0.05 7.74 13.77
CA VAL A 107 -1.35 7.40 13.50
C VAL A 107 -2.20 7.86 14.68
N LYS A 108 -3.24 8.63 14.39
CA LYS A 108 -4.21 9.17 15.36
C LYS A 108 -5.59 8.57 15.12
N GLN A 109 -6.43 8.54 16.13
CA GLN A 109 -7.81 8.01 16.10
C GLN A 109 -7.90 6.53 15.66
N MET A 110 -6.80 5.77 15.78
CA MET A 110 -6.82 4.34 15.60
C MET A 110 -7.31 3.68 16.89
N HIS A 111 -8.56 3.26 16.93
CA HIS A 111 -9.17 2.67 18.13
C HIS A 111 -8.70 1.22 18.30
N ILE A 112 -8.08 0.94 19.45
CA ILE A 112 -7.74 -0.43 19.89
C ILE A 112 -8.44 -0.63 21.23
N SER A 113 -9.37 -1.60 21.29
CA SER A 113 -10.09 -1.89 22.53
C SER A 113 -9.12 -2.34 23.63
N PRO A 114 -9.34 -1.99 24.89
CA PRO A 114 -8.58 -2.47 26.03
C PRO A 114 -8.55 -4.00 26.05
N TYR A 115 -7.43 -4.56 26.47
CA TYR A 115 -7.32 -5.99 26.66
C TYR A 115 -7.97 -6.37 27.98
N GLU A 116 -8.98 -7.25 27.96
CA GLU A 116 -9.80 -7.62 29.12
C GLU A 116 -8.99 -8.09 30.32
N GLN A 117 -7.92 -8.85 30.05
CA GLN A 117 -7.03 -9.37 31.09
C GLN A 117 -5.85 -8.41 31.42
N GLY A 118 -5.87 -7.17 30.86
CA GLY A 118 -4.76 -6.20 30.98
C GLY A 118 -4.87 -5.32 32.21
N SER A 119 -6.01 -5.32 32.91
CA SER A 119 -6.27 -4.49 34.11
C SER A 119 -5.73 -3.04 33.92
N PHE A 120 -4.97 -2.53 34.87
CA PHE A 120 -4.38 -1.19 34.86
C PHE A 120 -3.23 -0.98 33.84
N SER A 121 -2.74 -2.05 33.21
CA SER A 121 -1.70 -1.96 32.15
C SER A 121 -2.24 -1.55 30.78
N ASN A 122 -3.54 -1.29 30.64
CA ASN A 122 -4.14 -0.78 29.43
C ASN A 122 -3.87 0.71 29.27
N GLY A 123 -3.40 1.10 28.07
CA GLY A 123 -3.29 2.51 27.70
C GLY A 123 -4.61 3.07 27.14
N ASP A 124 -4.63 4.37 26.86
CA ASP A 124 -5.76 5.02 26.17
C ASP A 124 -6.01 4.33 24.80
N PRO A 125 -7.23 3.86 24.53
CA PRO A 125 -7.63 3.25 23.27
C PRO A 125 -7.35 4.10 22.03
N LEU A 126 -7.41 5.43 22.16
CA LEU A 126 -7.27 6.38 21.04
C LEU A 126 -5.93 7.11 21.02
N ARG A 127 -4.98 6.75 21.88
CA ARG A 127 -3.69 7.41 21.94
C ARG A 127 -3.00 7.49 20.56
N PRO A 128 -2.24 8.56 20.27
CA PRO A 128 -1.42 8.62 19.07
C PRO A 128 -0.31 7.56 19.15
N ARG A 129 -0.08 6.84 18.05
CA ARG A 129 0.95 5.80 17.97
C ARG A 129 1.97 6.14 16.91
N ARG A 130 3.24 6.05 17.27
CA ARG A 130 4.33 6.35 16.34
C ARG A 130 4.46 5.23 15.31
N LEU A 131 4.58 5.64 14.04
CA LEU A 131 4.90 4.75 12.93
C LEU A 131 6.40 4.75 12.67
N LEU A 132 6.93 3.57 12.42
CA LEU A 132 8.35 3.35 12.16
C LEU A 132 8.56 3.23 10.65
N LEU A 133 9.14 4.26 10.06
CA LEU A 133 9.46 4.42 8.65
C LEU A 133 10.92 4.81 8.50
N HIS A 134 11.50 4.63 7.32
CA HIS A 134 12.83 5.15 7.02
C HIS A 134 12.82 6.68 6.94
N LYS A 135 13.91 7.33 7.38
CA LYS A 135 14.01 8.80 7.36
C LYS A 135 13.79 9.39 5.95
N LYS A 136 14.24 8.71 4.91
CA LYS A 136 14.03 9.10 3.50
C LYS A 136 12.54 9.12 3.14
N GLU A 137 11.78 8.09 3.56
CA GLU A 137 10.34 8.00 3.35
C GLU A 137 9.59 9.09 4.11
N ILE A 138 9.98 9.36 5.37
CA ILE A 138 9.36 10.43 6.17
C ILE A 138 9.54 11.79 5.50
N HIS A 139 10.76 12.12 5.06
CA HIS A 139 11.04 13.38 4.38
C HIS A 139 10.27 13.51 3.05
N TYR A 140 10.21 12.42 2.28
CA TYR A 140 9.40 12.37 1.06
C TYR A 140 7.91 12.62 1.35
N LEU A 141 7.36 11.94 2.34
CA LEU A 141 5.96 12.09 2.75
C LEU A 141 5.66 13.50 3.27
N GLU A 142 6.58 14.10 4.05
CA GLU A 142 6.47 15.46 4.55
C GLU A 142 6.38 16.47 3.41
N THR A 143 7.27 16.36 2.42
CA THR A 143 7.27 17.21 1.23
C THR A 143 5.95 17.08 0.45
N LYS A 144 5.45 15.85 0.29
CA LYS A 144 4.21 15.59 -0.46
C LYS A 144 2.96 16.06 0.29
N VAL A 145 2.91 15.88 1.61
CA VAL A 145 1.80 16.35 2.44
C VAL A 145 1.76 17.88 2.53
N ALA A 146 2.92 18.55 2.51
CA ALA A 146 3.00 20.01 2.43
C ALA A 146 2.41 20.56 1.12
N GLN A 147 2.37 19.75 0.04
CA GLN A 147 1.68 20.11 -1.19
C GLN A 147 0.16 20.05 -0.98
N ALA A 148 -0.55 21.04 -1.48
CA ALA A 148 -2.00 21.15 -1.33
C ALA A 148 -2.76 19.90 -1.82
N GLY A 149 -3.61 19.36 -0.99
CA GLY A 149 -4.54 18.28 -1.34
C GLY A 149 -4.08 16.85 -1.10
N TYR A 150 -2.86 16.62 -0.58
CA TYR A 150 -2.43 15.29 -0.16
C TYR A 150 -2.69 15.04 1.34
N ALA A 151 -3.11 13.83 1.65
CA ALA A 151 -3.33 13.36 3.01
C ALA A 151 -2.68 11.99 3.22
N LEU A 152 -2.31 11.68 4.47
CA LEU A 152 -1.83 10.36 4.85
C LEU A 152 -2.94 9.60 5.58
N VAL A 153 -3.31 8.44 5.03
CA VAL A 153 -4.42 7.64 5.56
C VAL A 153 -3.97 6.19 5.75
N PRO A 154 -4.26 5.57 6.90
CA PRO A 154 -4.00 4.15 7.09
C PRO A 154 -5.03 3.31 6.31
N LEU A 155 -4.56 2.33 5.55
CA LEU A 155 -5.38 1.44 4.72
C LEU A 155 -5.68 0.11 5.41
N SER A 156 -4.63 -0.50 5.98
CA SER A 156 -4.75 -1.82 6.60
C SER A 156 -3.72 -2.01 7.71
N VAL A 157 -4.07 -2.90 8.66
CA VAL A 157 -3.16 -3.40 9.68
C VAL A 157 -3.10 -4.91 9.56
N TYR A 158 -1.90 -5.46 9.58
CA TYR A 158 -1.67 -6.90 9.42
C TYR A 158 -0.46 -7.37 10.23
N PHE A 159 -0.39 -8.67 10.45
CA PHE A 159 0.78 -9.33 11.01
C PHE A 159 1.67 -9.86 9.88
N LYS A 160 2.95 -9.54 9.92
CA LYS A 160 3.99 -10.08 9.04
C LYS A 160 5.15 -10.55 9.91
N ASN A 161 5.47 -11.83 9.83
CA ASN A 161 6.50 -12.44 10.68
C ASN A 161 6.29 -12.12 12.18
N SER A 162 5.07 -12.31 12.67
CA SER A 162 4.65 -12.03 14.06
C SER A 162 4.71 -10.55 14.51
N ARG A 163 5.14 -9.63 13.63
CA ARG A 163 5.18 -8.19 13.89
C ARG A 163 3.95 -7.51 13.30
N VAL A 164 3.43 -6.52 14.01
CA VAL A 164 2.34 -5.69 13.51
C VAL A 164 2.90 -4.68 12.51
N LYS A 165 2.28 -4.63 11.33
CA LYS A 165 2.57 -3.68 10.26
C LYS A 165 1.32 -2.89 9.91
N VAL A 166 1.50 -1.64 9.53
CA VAL A 166 0.45 -0.75 9.06
C VAL A 166 0.78 -0.33 7.63
N GLU A 167 -0.15 -0.58 6.72
CA GLU A 167 -0.08 -0.04 5.36
C GLU A 167 -0.70 1.36 5.39
N ILE A 168 0.11 2.38 5.12
CA ILE A 168 -0.34 3.76 4.97
C ILE A 168 -0.30 4.16 3.51
N ALA A 169 -1.14 5.12 3.14
CA ALA A 169 -1.17 5.65 1.79
C ALA A 169 -1.06 7.16 1.76
N LEU A 170 -0.30 7.64 0.78
CA LEU A 170 -0.39 9.00 0.29
C LEU A 170 -1.62 9.08 -0.62
N ALA A 171 -2.58 9.91 -0.28
CA ALA A 171 -3.90 9.91 -0.88
C ALA A 171 -4.37 11.33 -1.19
N LYS A 172 -5.18 11.47 -2.25
CA LYS A 172 -5.85 12.72 -2.62
C LYS A 172 -7.36 12.58 -2.43
N GLY A 173 -8.00 13.53 -1.76
CA GLY A 173 -9.45 13.51 -1.53
C GLY A 173 -10.24 13.50 -2.83
N LYS A 174 -11.25 12.63 -2.92
CA LYS A 174 -12.22 12.58 -4.03
C LYS A 174 -13.26 13.68 -3.87
N LYS A 175 -13.60 14.36 -4.96
CA LYS A 175 -14.74 15.28 -5.01
C LYS A 175 -16.05 14.48 -4.97
N LEU A 176 -17.15 15.12 -4.63
CA LEU A 176 -18.47 14.47 -4.58
C LEU A 176 -18.88 13.83 -5.92
N HIS A 177 -18.54 14.48 -7.03
CA HIS A 177 -18.78 13.95 -8.38
C HIS A 177 -18.02 12.63 -8.61
N ASP A 178 -16.74 12.58 -8.26
CA ASP A 178 -15.90 11.39 -8.40
C ASP A 178 -16.44 10.20 -7.57
N LYS A 179 -16.93 10.49 -6.35
CA LYS A 179 -17.53 9.47 -5.48
C LYS A 179 -18.77 8.84 -6.10
N ARG A 180 -19.63 9.65 -6.74
CA ARG A 180 -20.84 9.17 -7.44
C ARG A 180 -20.48 8.32 -8.66
N ALA A 181 -19.51 8.75 -9.47
CA ALA A 181 -19.07 8.00 -10.65
C ALA A 181 -18.50 6.62 -10.25
N VAL A 182 -17.64 6.55 -9.23
CA VAL A 182 -17.08 5.29 -8.73
C VAL A 182 -18.17 4.37 -8.13
N ALA A 183 -19.17 4.93 -7.47
CA ALA A 183 -20.31 4.15 -6.95
C ALA A 183 -21.12 3.54 -8.09
N ALA A 184 -21.47 4.32 -9.12
CA ALA A 184 -22.22 3.85 -10.29
C ALA A 184 -21.46 2.75 -11.06
N GLU A 185 -20.14 2.91 -11.26
CA GLU A 185 -19.29 1.89 -11.89
C GLU A 185 -19.29 0.58 -11.10
N LYS A 186 -19.16 0.67 -9.76
CA LYS A 186 -19.19 -0.50 -8.89
C LYS A 186 -20.52 -1.23 -8.92
N ASP A 187 -21.62 -0.49 -8.98
CA ASP A 187 -22.96 -1.09 -9.04
C ASP A 187 -23.22 -1.72 -10.41
N ALA A 188 -22.82 -1.08 -11.51
CA ALA A 188 -22.85 -1.67 -12.84
C ALA A 188 -22.04 -2.97 -12.93
N LYS A 189 -20.83 -2.98 -12.37
CA LYS A 189 -20.01 -4.20 -12.30
C LYS A 189 -20.68 -5.32 -11.50
N ARG A 190 -21.29 -4.99 -10.36
CA ARG A 190 -22.04 -6.00 -9.55
C ARG A 190 -23.23 -6.59 -10.32
N GLN A 191 -23.93 -5.76 -11.10
CA GLN A 191 -25.04 -6.23 -11.93
C GLN A 191 -24.55 -7.16 -13.04
N MET A 192 -23.45 -6.81 -13.72
CA MET A 192 -22.83 -7.68 -14.72
C MET A 192 -22.37 -9.01 -14.12
N ASP A 193 -21.70 -8.98 -12.94
CA ASP A 193 -21.24 -10.19 -12.26
C ASP A 193 -22.42 -11.10 -11.84
N ARG A 194 -23.57 -10.55 -11.45
CA ARG A 194 -24.80 -11.30 -11.15
C ARG A 194 -25.37 -11.96 -12.40
N ALA A 195 -25.54 -11.17 -13.48
CA ALA A 195 -26.07 -11.68 -14.74
C ALA A 195 -25.19 -12.79 -15.35
N MET A 196 -23.83 -12.66 -15.22
CA MET A 196 -22.92 -13.72 -15.65
C MET A 196 -23.06 -15.01 -14.81
N LYS A 197 -23.26 -14.88 -13.48
CA LYS A 197 -23.47 -16.04 -12.62
C LYS A 197 -24.77 -16.76 -12.93
N GLU A 198 -25.86 -16.04 -13.14
CA GLU A 198 -27.17 -16.59 -13.53
C GLU A 198 -27.08 -17.36 -14.85
N ARG A 199 -26.36 -16.78 -15.84
CA ARG A 199 -26.16 -17.42 -17.15
C ARG A 199 -25.30 -18.70 -17.10
N ASN A 200 -24.40 -18.81 -16.14
CA ASN A 200 -23.54 -20.00 -15.96
C ASN A 200 -24.19 -21.10 -15.08
N GLN A 201 -25.39 -20.88 -14.56
CA GLN A 201 -26.15 -21.86 -13.78
C GLN A 201 -27.16 -22.66 -14.62
N TYR A 202 -27.34 -22.28 -15.88
CA TYR A 202 -28.11 -22.99 -16.89
C TYR A 202 -27.18 -23.63 -17.93
#